data_ff6baf6b71ea7f370d4094afb6c0fcf8
#
_entry.id   ff6baf6b71ea7f370d4094afb6c0fcf8
#
_cell.length_a   1.000
_cell.length_b   1.000
_cell.length_c   1.000
_cell.angle_alpha   90.00
_cell.angle_beta   90.00
_cell.angle_gamma   90.00
#
_symmetry.space_group_name_H-M   'P 1'
#
loop_
_entity.id
_entity.type
_entity.pdbx_description
1 polymer ?
#
loop_
_entity_poly.entity_id
_entity_poly.type
_entity_poly.pdbx_seq_one_letter_code
_entity_poly.pdbx_strand_id
1 'polypeptide(L)'
;SYKNYFVDRAYNIYEKKGEEYSPVLIKQMNKDGSLNDKDVIANIFYAYAPIKIYPTYYLWVKKSFDNGETWSDGKILNSEINSRGFTGFSPGVGICIEKDSKQRVIFSIYDNNGGREYTSVIYTDDGENWHRSEKANQVGLAGKSSESQMVMLNNGILRMYSRNIAGYISY
;
A
#
# COMPACT_ATOMS: atom_id res chain seq x y z
N SER A 1 -12.49 -25.36 6.08
CA SER A 1 -12.18 -24.76 7.41
C SER A 1 -10.67 -24.63 7.54
N TYR A 2 -10.17 -23.39 7.76
CA TYR A 2 -8.73 -23.15 7.95
C TYR A 2 -8.24 -23.43 9.38
N LYS A 3 -9.07 -24.01 10.21
CA LYS A 3 -8.80 -24.20 11.66
C LYS A 3 -7.65 -25.15 11.98
N ASN A 4 -7.23 -25.96 11.02
CA ASN A 4 -6.20 -26.97 11.23
C ASN A 4 -4.83 -26.60 10.66
N TYR A 5 -4.70 -25.40 10.06
CA TYR A 5 -3.42 -24.96 9.54
C TYR A 5 -2.68 -24.08 10.55
N PHE A 6 -1.37 -24.27 10.59
CA PHE A 6 -0.42 -23.46 11.32
C PHE A 6 0.60 -22.88 10.34
N VAL A 7 1.05 -21.66 10.58
CA VAL A 7 2.08 -21.00 9.77
C VAL A 7 3.26 -20.67 10.68
N ASP A 8 4.45 -21.14 10.31
CA ASP A 8 5.67 -20.85 11.04
C ASP A 8 6.24 -19.44 10.78
N ARG A 9 7.36 -19.11 11.45
CA ARG A 9 8.00 -17.79 11.27
C ARG A 9 8.61 -17.58 9.88
N ALA A 10 8.83 -18.65 9.12
CA ALA A 10 9.30 -18.60 7.73
C ALA A 10 8.13 -18.64 6.73
N TYR A 11 6.90 -18.50 7.25
CA TYR A 11 5.66 -18.51 6.46
C TYR A 11 5.31 -19.85 5.82
N ASN A 12 5.92 -20.94 6.24
CA ASN A 12 5.60 -22.29 5.80
C ASN A 12 4.32 -22.79 6.46
N ILE A 13 3.56 -23.59 5.71
CA ILE A 13 2.25 -24.10 6.13
C ILE A 13 2.38 -25.52 6.64
N TYR A 14 1.81 -25.78 7.79
CA TYR A 14 1.68 -27.08 8.42
C TYR A 14 0.21 -27.39 8.70
N GLU A 15 -0.16 -28.66 8.61
CA GLU A 15 -1.48 -29.12 9.02
C GLU A 15 -1.37 -29.79 10.40
N LYS A 16 -2.25 -29.40 11.31
CA LYS A 16 -2.35 -30.01 12.64
C LYS A 16 -3.26 -31.23 12.58
N LYS A 17 -2.75 -32.40 12.96
CA LYS A 17 -3.49 -33.66 13.11
C LYS A 17 -3.29 -34.20 14.54
N GLY A 18 -4.31 -34.02 15.36
CA GLY A 18 -4.16 -34.27 16.80
C GLY A 18 -3.19 -33.26 17.44
N GLU A 19 -2.10 -33.77 18.03
CA GLU A 19 -1.05 -32.92 18.61
C GLU A 19 0.17 -32.72 17.69
N GLU A 20 0.18 -33.39 16.55
CA GLU A 20 1.29 -33.34 15.59
C GLU A 20 1.06 -32.29 14.49
N TYR A 21 2.18 -31.72 14.03
CA TYR A 21 2.21 -30.78 12.89
C TYR A 21 2.98 -31.42 11.74
N SER A 22 2.32 -31.61 10.62
CA SER A 22 2.94 -32.11 9.38
C SER A 22 3.06 -31.03 8.33
N PRO A 23 4.21 -30.91 7.62
CA PRO A 23 4.35 -29.94 6.56
C PRO A 23 3.34 -30.22 5.44
N VAL A 24 2.70 -29.18 4.96
CA VAL A 24 1.86 -29.26 3.76
C VAL A 24 2.76 -29.19 2.55
N LEU A 25 2.74 -30.23 1.72
CA LEU A 25 3.55 -30.31 0.51
C LEU A 25 2.73 -29.88 -0.71
N ILE A 26 3.35 -29.13 -1.60
CA ILE A 26 2.81 -28.72 -2.89
C ILE A 26 3.88 -28.91 -3.97
N LYS A 27 3.45 -29.03 -5.21
CA LYS A 27 4.38 -29.09 -6.34
C LYS A 27 5.06 -27.73 -6.56
N GLN A 28 6.37 -27.75 -6.79
CA GLN A 28 7.14 -26.55 -7.10
C GLN A 28 6.70 -25.99 -8.46
N MET A 29 6.54 -24.68 -8.52
CA MET A 29 6.24 -23.97 -9.77
C MET A 29 7.53 -23.54 -10.47
N ASN A 30 7.61 -23.78 -11.76
CA ASN A 30 8.67 -23.29 -12.64
C ASN A 30 8.46 -21.80 -12.96
N LYS A 31 9.47 -21.15 -13.53
CA LYS A 31 9.42 -19.74 -13.93
C LYS A 31 8.35 -19.43 -14.98
N ASP A 32 7.99 -20.41 -15.81
CA ASP A 32 6.95 -20.30 -16.83
C ASP A 32 5.53 -20.55 -16.31
N GLY A 33 5.38 -20.83 -15.00
CA GLY A 33 4.10 -21.11 -14.34
C GLY A 33 3.66 -22.58 -14.38
N SER A 34 4.39 -23.47 -15.05
CA SER A 34 4.14 -24.91 -14.99
C SER A 34 4.58 -25.52 -13.67
N LEU A 35 3.98 -26.65 -13.27
CA LEU A 35 4.39 -27.40 -12.10
C LEU A 35 5.43 -28.45 -12.47
N ASN A 36 6.46 -28.64 -11.64
CA ASN A 36 7.39 -29.75 -11.75
C ASN A 36 7.07 -30.84 -10.72
N ASP A 37 7.79 -31.97 -10.78
CA ASP A 37 7.52 -33.13 -9.92
C ASP A 37 8.10 -32.97 -8.50
N LYS A 38 8.87 -31.92 -8.24
CA LYS A 38 9.48 -31.69 -6.94
C LYS A 38 8.45 -31.17 -5.94
N ASP A 39 8.35 -31.86 -4.81
CA ASP A 39 7.57 -31.38 -3.67
C ASP A 39 8.35 -30.37 -2.85
N VAL A 40 7.67 -29.32 -2.44
CA VAL A 40 8.18 -28.29 -1.51
C VAL A 40 7.17 -28.03 -0.42
N ILE A 41 7.62 -27.59 0.75
CA ILE A 41 6.73 -27.17 1.81
C ILE A 41 5.94 -25.94 1.31
N ALA A 42 4.62 -26.01 1.43
CA ALA A 42 3.75 -24.89 1.05
C ALA A 42 4.08 -23.65 1.88
N ASN A 43 4.08 -22.51 1.23
CA ASN A 43 4.29 -21.22 1.87
C ASN A 43 3.11 -20.29 1.51
N ILE A 44 2.66 -19.45 2.44
CA ILE A 44 1.48 -18.61 2.24
C ILE A 44 1.60 -17.64 1.06
N PHE A 45 2.82 -17.39 0.59
CA PHE A 45 3.09 -16.54 -0.59
C PHE A 45 3.05 -17.32 -1.92
N TYR A 46 2.98 -18.64 -1.89
CA TYR A 46 2.95 -19.43 -3.13
C TYR A 46 1.56 -19.42 -3.78
N ALA A 47 1.53 -19.33 -5.10
CA ALA A 47 0.29 -19.22 -5.87
C ALA A 47 -0.70 -20.37 -5.61
N TYR A 48 -0.19 -21.57 -5.35
CA TYR A 48 -0.96 -22.78 -5.11
C TYR A 48 -1.05 -23.20 -3.63
N ALA A 49 -0.73 -22.29 -2.72
CA ALA A 49 -0.86 -22.55 -1.30
C ALA A 49 -2.33 -22.83 -0.91
N PRO A 50 -2.58 -23.83 -0.01
CA PRO A 50 -3.95 -24.17 0.42
C PRO A 50 -4.62 -23.06 1.23
N ILE A 51 -3.82 -22.23 1.88
CA ILE A 51 -4.25 -20.97 2.50
C ILE A 51 -3.44 -19.82 1.91
N LYS A 52 -4.09 -18.70 1.73
CA LYS A 52 -3.48 -17.50 1.15
C LYS A 52 -3.61 -16.32 2.09
N ILE A 53 -2.64 -15.42 2.00
CA ILE A 53 -2.78 -14.11 2.62
C ILE A 53 -3.91 -13.39 1.91
N TYR A 54 -4.84 -12.86 2.68
CA TYR A 54 -5.79 -11.90 2.13
C TYR A 54 -5.01 -10.59 1.87
N PRO A 55 -4.97 -10.09 0.63
CA PRO A 55 -4.26 -8.86 0.34
C PRO A 55 -4.92 -7.71 1.09
N THR A 56 -4.29 -7.24 2.14
CA THR A 56 -4.75 -6.09 2.90
C THR A 56 -3.71 -5.00 2.78
N TYR A 57 -4.13 -3.86 2.24
CA TYR A 57 -3.30 -2.68 2.10
C TYR A 57 -3.90 -1.59 2.97
N TYR A 58 -3.36 -1.40 4.17
CA TYR A 58 -3.82 -0.40 5.10
C TYR A 58 -2.88 0.79 5.12
N LEU A 59 -3.43 1.97 4.90
CA LEU A 59 -2.74 3.21 5.20
C LEU A 59 -3.02 3.57 6.66
N TRP A 60 -1.96 3.80 7.41
CA TRP A 60 -2.00 4.14 8.81
C TRP A 60 -1.47 5.54 9.01
N VAL A 61 -2.11 6.29 9.90
CA VAL A 61 -1.55 7.51 10.46
C VAL A 61 -1.35 7.35 11.96
N LYS A 62 -0.21 7.80 12.44
CA LYS A 62 0.11 7.98 13.86
C LYS A 62 0.61 9.38 14.07
N LYS A 63 0.38 9.92 15.25
CA LYS A 63 0.80 11.26 15.64
C LYS A 63 1.73 11.19 16.84
N SER A 64 2.75 12.03 16.83
CA SER A 64 3.58 12.32 17.99
C SER A 64 3.43 13.78 18.37
N PHE A 65 3.36 14.07 19.65
CA PHE A 65 3.28 15.42 20.21
C PHE A 65 4.53 15.79 21.02
N ASP A 66 5.53 14.92 21.02
CA ASP A 66 6.77 15.00 21.79
C ASP A 66 8.02 14.71 20.93
N ASN A 67 8.02 15.18 19.69
CA ASN A 67 9.10 15.02 18.72
C ASN A 67 9.48 13.57 18.40
N GLY A 68 8.51 12.65 18.47
CA GLY A 68 8.71 11.24 18.08
C GLY A 68 9.07 10.31 19.24
N GLU A 69 9.08 10.79 20.48
CA GLU A 69 9.35 9.94 21.65
C GLU A 69 8.19 8.97 21.91
N THR A 70 6.95 9.45 21.80
CA THR A 70 5.75 8.61 21.88
C THR A 70 4.84 8.82 20.67
N TRP A 71 4.00 7.82 20.39
CA TRP A 71 3.11 7.83 19.23
C TRP A 71 1.70 7.42 19.64
N SER A 72 0.70 8.08 19.07
CA SER A 72 -0.70 7.71 19.23
C SER A 72 -0.99 6.30 18.71
N ASP A 73 -2.15 5.76 19.05
CA ASP A 73 -2.69 4.61 18.35
C ASP A 73 -2.81 4.89 16.84
N GLY A 74 -2.60 3.84 16.05
CA GLY A 74 -2.70 3.96 14.60
C GLY A 74 -4.15 4.07 14.14
N LYS A 75 -4.45 5.08 13.33
CA LYS A 75 -5.73 5.23 12.65
C LYS A 75 -5.63 4.71 11.23
N ILE A 76 -6.52 3.80 10.82
CA ILE A 76 -6.61 3.28 9.45
C ILE A 76 -7.43 4.26 8.61
N LEU A 77 -6.90 4.70 7.48
CA LEU A 77 -7.49 5.73 6.64
C LEU A 77 -8.33 5.18 5.47
N ASN A 78 -8.22 3.90 5.15
CA ASN A 78 -8.76 3.32 3.91
C ASN A 78 -10.23 3.65 3.64
N SER A 79 -11.09 3.62 4.66
CA SER A 79 -12.51 3.95 4.52
C SER A 79 -12.75 5.44 4.25
N GLU A 80 -12.01 6.32 4.92
CA GLU A 80 -12.16 7.77 4.77
C GLU A 80 -11.73 8.26 3.39
N ILE A 81 -10.63 7.68 2.87
CA ILE A 81 -10.09 8.05 1.56
C ILE A 81 -10.63 7.19 0.41
N ASN A 82 -11.63 6.35 0.68
CA ASN A 82 -12.25 5.46 -0.31
C ASN A 82 -11.21 4.62 -1.08
N SER A 83 -10.24 4.06 -0.36
CA SER A 83 -9.22 3.19 -0.94
C SER A 83 -9.80 1.85 -1.34
N ARG A 84 -9.62 1.47 -2.60
CA ARG A 84 -10.03 0.18 -3.16
C ARG A 84 -8.83 -0.53 -3.78
N GLY A 85 -8.46 -1.68 -3.26
CA GLY A 85 -7.26 -2.39 -3.67
C GLY A 85 -6.00 -1.78 -3.07
N PHE A 86 -4.89 -1.81 -3.80
CA PHE A 86 -3.64 -1.22 -3.34
C PHE A 86 -3.70 0.30 -3.41
N THR A 87 -3.47 0.93 -2.27
CA THR A 87 -3.16 2.36 -2.16
C THR A 87 -1.94 2.51 -1.27
N GLY A 88 -0.91 3.18 -1.73
CA GLY A 88 0.34 3.42 -1.00
C GLY A 88 0.67 4.89 -0.87
N PHE A 89 1.38 5.25 0.19
CA PHE A 89 2.03 6.56 0.26
C PHE A 89 3.17 6.61 -0.76
N SER A 90 3.31 7.75 -1.41
CA SER A 90 4.49 8.02 -2.22
C SER A 90 5.71 8.22 -1.34
N PRO A 91 6.92 7.90 -1.84
CA PRO A 91 8.15 8.18 -1.12
C PRO A 91 8.30 9.67 -0.83
N GLY A 92 8.89 10.00 0.31
CA GLY A 92 9.20 11.37 0.70
C GLY A 92 8.36 11.86 1.87
N VAL A 93 8.33 13.17 2.05
CA VAL A 93 7.64 13.85 3.16
C VAL A 93 6.35 14.48 2.68
N GLY A 94 5.37 14.55 3.56
CA GLY A 94 4.21 15.41 3.37
C GLY A 94 4.59 16.88 3.46
N ILE A 95 3.71 17.74 3.03
CA ILE A 95 3.87 19.19 3.15
C ILE A 95 2.74 19.76 4.02
N CYS A 96 3.06 20.84 4.72
CA CYS A 96 2.07 21.63 5.43
C CYS A 96 1.94 22.99 4.76
N ILE A 97 0.72 23.39 4.44
CA ILE A 97 0.42 24.69 3.83
C ILE A 97 -0.64 25.42 4.64
N GLU A 98 -0.68 26.74 4.53
CA GLU A 98 -1.79 27.52 5.05
C GLU A 98 -2.87 27.65 3.97
N LYS A 99 -4.11 27.33 4.34
CA LYS A 99 -5.28 27.49 3.50
C LYS A 99 -6.48 27.93 4.35
N ASP A 100 -7.12 29.04 3.97
CA ASP A 100 -8.31 29.57 4.64
C ASP A 100 -8.09 29.73 6.17
N SER A 101 -6.91 30.26 6.56
CA SER A 101 -6.47 30.44 7.94
C SER A 101 -6.35 29.12 8.75
N LYS A 102 -6.24 27.99 8.07
CA LYS A 102 -5.97 26.67 8.67
C LYS A 102 -4.71 26.07 8.10
N GLN A 103 -4.05 25.26 8.91
CA GLN A 103 -2.94 24.45 8.42
C GLN A 103 -3.47 23.19 7.78
N ARG A 104 -3.14 22.98 6.52
CA ARG A 104 -3.46 21.75 5.78
C ARG A 104 -2.21 20.91 5.61
N VAL A 105 -2.26 19.69 6.13
CA VAL A 105 -1.24 18.66 5.91
C VAL A 105 -1.63 17.82 4.69
N ILE A 106 -0.70 17.63 3.76
CA ILE A 106 -0.94 16.95 2.49
C ILE A 106 0.12 15.86 2.26
N PHE A 107 -0.32 14.68 1.85
CA PHE A 107 0.56 13.59 1.41
C PHE A 107 0.17 13.14 0.02
N SER A 108 1.16 12.84 -0.83
CA SER A 108 0.93 12.15 -2.09
C SER A 108 0.75 10.66 -1.87
N ILE A 109 -0.22 10.09 -2.57
CA ILE A 109 -0.53 8.67 -2.60
C ILE A 109 -0.66 8.20 -4.04
N TYR A 110 -0.54 6.90 -4.25
CA TYR A 110 -0.84 6.27 -5.53
C TYR A 110 -1.63 4.99 -5.35
N ASP A 111 -2.48 4.69 -6.31
CA ASP A 111 -3.23 3.44 -6.39
C ASP A 111 -2.67 2.56 -7.48
N ASN A 112 -2.70 1.25 -7.25
CA ASN A 112 -2.59 0.27 -8.31
C ASN A 112 -3.88 -0.55 -8.35
N ASN A 113 -4.65 -0.41 -9.42
CA ASN A 113 -5.87 -1.15 -9.61
C ASN A 113 -5.85 -1.80 -11.01
N GLY A 114 -5.64 -3.11 -11.02
CA GLY A 114 -5.60 -3.88 -12.27
C GLY A 114 -4.48 -3.48 -13.23
N GLY A 115 -3.29 -3.16 -12.71
CA GLY A 115 -2.13 -2.75 -13.51
C GLY A 115 -2.15 -1.30 -13.98
N ARG A 116 -3.13 -0.50 -13.51
CA ARG A 116 -3.19 0.95 -13.73
C ARG A 116 -2.85 1.68 -12.45
N GLU A 117 -1.86 2.54 -12.53
CA GLU A 117 -1.43 3.37 -11.41
C GLU A 117 -1.87 4.82 -11.59
N TYR A 118 -2.37 5.40 -10.51
CA TYR A 118 -2.86 6.78 -10.47
C TYR A 118 -2.34 7.47 -9.23
N THR A 119 -1.87 8.69 -9.39
CA THR A 119 -1.48 9.56 -8.28
C THR A 119 -2.64 10.43 -7.85
N SER A 120 -2.76 10.67 -6.57
CA SER A 120 -3.65 11.64 -5.95
C SER A 120 -3.01 12.15 -4.66
N VAL A 121 -3.70 13.00 -3.93
CA VAL A 121 -3.28 13.42 -2.60
C VAL A 121 -4.33 13.10 -1.57
N ILE A 122 -3.90 12.85 -0.35
CA ILE A 122 -4.76 12.92 0.83
C ILE A 122 -4.37 14.13 1.66
N TYR A 123 -5.33 14.72 2.33
CA TYR A 123 -5.10 15.90 3.15
C TYR A 123 -6.02 15.95 4.37
N THR A 124 -5.60 16.72 5.36
CA THR A 124 -6.38 17.02 6.55
C THR A 124 -6.14 18.46 6.99
N ASP A 125 -7.18 19.10 7.50
CA ASP A 125 -7.15 20.45 8.06
C ASP A 125 -7.20 20.46 9.60
N ASP A 126 -7.43 19.31 10.22
CA ASP A 126 -7.58 19.14 11.67
C ASP A 126 -6.71 18.00 12.25
N GLY A 127 -6.03 17.26 11.36
CA GLY A 127 -5.26 16.07 11.74
C GLY A 127 -6.11 14.84 12.07
N GLU A 128 -7.45 14.95 12.03
CA GLU A 128 -8.37 13.85 12.38
C GLU A 128 -9.16 13.36 11.17
N ASN A 129 -9.75 14.26 10.41
CA ASN A 129 -10.57 13.94 9.25
C ASN A 129 -9.72 14.01 7.98
N TRP A 130 -9.68 12.92 7.23
CA TRP A 130 -8.85 12.81 6.04
C TRP A 130 -9.72 12.82 4.78
N HIS A 131 -9.27 13.57 3.82
CA HIS A 131 -9.92 13.73 2.52
C HIS A 131 -8.97 13.29 1.42
N ARG A 132 -9.54 12.91 0.29
CA ARG A 132 -8.79 12.56 -0.91
C ARG A 132 -9.17 13.47 -2.06
N SER A 133 -8.18 13.92 -2.82
CA SER A 133 -8.41 14.65 -4.07
C SER A 133 -8.87 13.72 -5.19
N GLU A 134 -9.36 14.31 -6.27
CA GLU A 134 -9.43 13.64 -7.57
C GLU A 134 -8.04 13.13 -8.00
N LYS A 135 -8.04 12.17 -8.92
CA LYS A 135 -6.80 11.67 -9.52
C LYS A 135 -6.12 12.78 -10.29
N ALA A 136 -4.80 12.91 -10.15
CA ALA A 136 -4.03 13.85 -10.95
C ALA A 136 -4.21 13.48 -12.42
N ASN A 137 -4.81 14.40 -13.18
CA ASN A 137 -5.17 14.16 -14.56
C ASN A 137 -3.93 14.32 -15.43
N GLN A 138 -3.60 13.28 -16.19
CA GLN A 138 -2.43 13.26 -17.05
C GLN A 138 -2.88 12.99 -18.46
N VAL A 139 -2.88 14.01 -19.27
CA VAL A 139 -3.19 13.91 -20.70
C VAL A 139 -2.18 12.98 -21.36
N GLY A 140 -2.66 11.90 -21.98
CA GLY A 140 -1.83 10.91 -22.65
C GLY A 140 -1.09 9.90 -21.77
N LEU A 141 -1.08 10.10 -20.43
CA LEU A 141 -0.36 9.24 -19.47
C LEU A 141 -1.27 8.64 -18.40
N ALA A 142 -2.57 8.69 -18.61
CA ALA A 142 -3.56 8.17 -17.66
C ALA A 142 -3.29 6.71 -17.28
N GLY A 143 -3.26 6.44 -15.99
CA GLY A 143 -3.02 5.10 -15.45
C GLY A 143 -1.55 4.67 -15.43
N LYS A 144 -0.61 5.60 -15.53
CA LYS A 144 0.84 5.31 -15.55
C LYS A 144 1.65 6.12 -14.53
N SER A 145 1.02 6.94 -13.68
CA SER A 145 1.72 7.69 -12.63
C SER A 145 1.66 6.96 -11.30
N SER A 146 2.78 6.90 -10.62
CA SER A 146 2.91 6.22 -9.33
C SER A 146 3.55 7.12 -8.28
N GLU A 147 4.72 6.76 -7.80
CA GLU A 147 5.46 7.52 -6.78
C GLU A 147 5.60 8.99 -7.16
N SER A 148 5.29 9.87 -6.23
CA SER A 148 5.28 11.30 -6.50
C SER A 148 5.76 12.11 -5.29
N GLN A 149 6.28 13.28 -5.57
CA GLN A 149 6.72 14.25 -4.58
C GLN A 149 6.09 15.61 -4.87
N MET A 150 5.79 16.34 -3.82
CA MET A 150 5.19 17.66 -3.92
C MET A 150 6.12 18.75 -3.42
N VAL A 151 5.98 19.93 -3.99
CA VAL A 151 6.66 21.14 -3.55
C VAL A 151 5.73 22.34 -3.68
N MET A 152 5.76 23.20 -2.68
CA MET A 152 5.12 24.51 -2.75
C MET A 152 6.09 25.49 -3.40
N LEU A 153 5.68 26.11 -4.50
CA LEU A 153 6.45 27.16 -5.16
C LEU A 153 6.23 28.51 -4.45
N ASN A 154 7.16 29.45 -4.64
CA ASN A 154 7.11 30.79 -4.02
C ASN A 154 5.87 31.59 -4.42
N ASN A 155 5.25 31.28 -5.54
CA ASN A 155 4.01 31.92 -6.02
C ASN A 155 2.73 31.24 -5.48
N GLY A 156 2.84 30.32 -4.53
CA GLY A 156 1.69 29.63 -3.91
C GLY A 156 1.15 28.46 -4.73
N ILE A 157 1.78 28.12 -5.85
CA ILE A 157 1.38 26.93 -6.65
C ILE A 157 1.96 25.67 -6.01
N LEU A 158 1.10 24.69 -5.76
CA LEU A 158 1.50 23.36 -5.39
C LEU A 158 1.81 22.57 -6.66
N ARG A 159 3.07 22.10 -6.79
CA ARG A 159 3.51 21.31 -7.93
C ARG A 159 3.83 19.88 -7.48
N MET A 160 3.36 18.91 -8.25
CA MET A 160 3.63 17.50 -8.04
C MET A 160 4.47 16.94 -9.20
N TYR A 161 5.50 16.20 -8.87
CA TYR A 161 6.30 15.41 -9.80
C TYR A 161 6.02 13.93 -9.56
N SER A 162 5.59 13.23 -10.59
CA SER A 162 5.24 11.81 -10.50
C SER A 162 6.15 10.97 -11.36
N ARG A 163 6.61 9.84 -10.81
CA ARG A 163 7.22 8.80 -11.60
C ARG A 163 6.20 8.21 -12.56
N ASN A 164 6.60 8.07 -13.81
CA ASN A 164 5.81 7.40 -14.84
C ASN A 164 6.37 6.00 -15.10
N ILE A 165 5.51 4.99 -15.23
CA ILE A 165 5.91 3.60 -15.54
C ILE A 165 6.66 3.51 -16.88
N ALA A 166 6.40 4.42 -17.81
CA ALA A 166 7.11 4.49 -19.09
C ALA A 166 8.48 5.20 -19.01
N GLY A 167 8.94 5.58 -17.82
CA GLY A 167 10.24 6.23 -17.61
C GLY A 167 10.25 7.74 -17.80
N TYR A 168 9.07 8.39 -17.93
CA TYR A 168 8.95 9.85 -18.02
C TYR A 168 8.58 10.45 -16.66
N ILE A 169 8.96 11.71 -16.43
CA ILE A 169 8.48 12.50 -15.31
C ILE A 169 7.34 13.39 -15.81
N SER A 170 6.19 13.32 -15.12
CA SER A 170 5.06 14.22 -15.36
C SER A 170 4.96 15.24 -14.22
N TYR A 171 4.57 16.46 -14.55
CA TYR A 171 4.41 17.59 -13.63
C TYR A 171 3.16 18.40 -13.98
#